data_dfc2d7198da818819db82202d76bf6f6
#
_entry.id   dfc2d7198da818819db82202d76bf6f6
#
_cell.length_a   1.000
_cell.length_b   1.000
_cell.length_c   1.000
_cell.angle_alpha   90.00
_cell.angle_beta   90.00
_cell.angle_gamma   90.00
#
_symmetry.space_group_name_H-M   'P 1'
#
loop_
_entity.id
_entity.type
_entity.pdbx_description
1 polymer ?
#
loop_
_entity_poly.entity_id
_entity_poly.type
_entity_poly.pdbx_seq_one_letter_code
_entity_poly.pdbx_strand_id
1 'polypeptide(L)' 'AKIESTSSGFSLKDSGSLNGTYVNNSSVTEHVLHSGDQIQIGKFHLLFVSGRK' A
#
# COMPACT_ATOMS: atom_id res chain seq x y z
N ALA A 1 -4.09 -8.24 -0.55
CA ALA A 1 -4.08 -6.78 -0.78
C ALA A 1 -4.13 -6.49 -2.26
N LYS A 2 -4.62 -5.33 -2.58
CA LYS A 2 -4.84 -4.94 -3.96
C LYS A 2 -4.45 -3.48 -4.13
N ILE A 3 -3.76 -3.18 -5.22
CA ILE A 3 -3.40 -1.81 -5.53
C ILE A 3 -4.21 -1.38 -6.75
N GLU A 4 -4.89 -0.25 -6.64
CA GLU A 4 -5.75 0.27 -7.69
C GLU A 4 -5.26 1.63 -8.16
N SER A 5 -5.39 1.85 -9.46
CA SER A 5 -5.09 3.15 -10.04
C SER A 5 -6.33 4.03 -9.93
N THR A 6 -6.15 5.25 -9.43
CA THR A 6 -7.25 6.20 -9.29
C THR A 6 -6.88 7.50 -9.98
N SER A 7 -7.83 8.40 -10.08
CA SER A 7 -7.55 9.70 -10.68
C SER A 7 -6.57 10.51 -9.85
N SER A 8 -6.42 10.19 -8.58
CA SER A 8 -5.49 10.88 -7.69
C SER A 8 -4.15 10.16 -7.56
N GLY A 9 -3.99 9.02 -8.21
CA GLY A 9 -2.78 8.22 -8.09
C GLY A 9 -3.13 6.76 -7.87
N PHE A 10 -2.55 6.18 -6.82
CA PHE A 10 -2.76 4.77 -6.52
C PHE A 10 -3.26 4.62 -5.10
N SER A 11 -4.10 3.63 -4.88
CA SER A 11 -4.55 3.32 -3.53
C SER A 11 -4.37 1.83 -3.28
N LEU A 12 -4.11 1.51 -2.02
CA LEU A 12 -3.94 0.15 -1.55
C LEU A 12 -5.17 -0.24 -0.76
N LYS A 13 -5.71 -1.41 -1.06
CA LYS A 13 -6.84 -1.95 -0.31
C LYS A 13 -6.52 -3.34 0.15
N ASP A 14 -6.90 -3.62 1.38
CA ASP A 14 -6.75 -4.94 1.96
C ASP A 14 -8.13 -5.49 2.23
N SER A 15 -8.47 -6.60 1.58
CA SER A 15 -9.80 -7.18 1.76
C SER A 15 -9.67 -8.53 2.44
N GLY A 16 -9.38 -8.47 3.73
CA GLY A 16 -9.46 -9.64 4.57
C GLY A 16 -8.24 -10.53 4.61
N SER A 17 -7.06 -9.97 4.43
CA SER A 17 -5.87 -10.81 4.57
C SER A 17 -5.67 -11.17 6.04
N LEU A 18 -5.15 -12.37 6.28
CA LEU A 18 -4.97 -12.86 7.62
C LEU A 18 -3.95 -12.05 8.41
N ASN A 19 -2.88 -11.69 7.77
CA ASN A 19 -1.77 -11.02 8.46
C ASN A 19 -1.85 -9.53 8.40
N GLY A 20 -2.81 -9.00 7.66
CA GLY A 20 -2.99 -7.57 7.54
C GLY A 20 -2.00 -6.94 6.60
N THR A 21 -2.24 -5.69 6.33
CA THR A 21 -1.39 -4.88 5.45
C THR A 21 -0.99 -3.65 6.23
N TYR A 22 0.30 -3.30 6.13
CA TYR A 22 0.84 -2.16 6.85
C TYR A 22 1.47 -1.20 5.86
N VAL A 23 1.28 0.08 6.09
CA VAL A 23 1.98 1.12 5.34
C VAL A 23 2.72 1.97 6.34
N ASN A 24 4.04 2.04 6.19
CA ASN A 24 4.90 2.79 7.12
C ASN A 24 4.67 2.37 8.56
N ASN A 25 4.54 1.06 8.77
CA ASN A 25 4.33 0.45 10.08
C ASN A 25 2.96 0.73 10.69
N SER A 26 2.01 1.19 9.91
CA SER A 26 0.65 1.42 10.37
C SER A 26 -0.28 0.44 9.69
N SER A 27 -1.09 -0.25 10.49
CA SER A 27 -2.06 -1.19 9.93
C SER A 27 -3.14 -0.41 9.20
N VAL A 28 -3.42 -0.82 7.96
CA VAL A 28 -4.40 -0.12 7.15
C VAL A 28 -5.28 -1.12 6.43
N THR A 29 -6.53 -0.71 6.18
CA THR A 29 -7.40 -1.46 5.29
C THR A 29 -7.50 -0.76 3.95
N GLU A 30 -7.21 0.53 3.92
CA GLU A 30 -7.21 1.30 2.70
C GLU A 30 -6.28 2.49 2.89
N HIS A 31 -5.48 2.78 1.88
CA HIS A 31 -4.50 3.85 2.00
C HIS A 31 -4.16 4.39 0.61
N VAL A 32 -4.15 5.71 0.48
CA VAL A 32 -3.69 6.35 -0.75
C VAL A 32 -2.17 6.36 -0.72
N LEU A 33 -1.57 5.75 -1.72
CA LEU A 33 -0.12 5.58 -1.74
C LEU A 33 0.60 6.83 -2.23
N HIS A 34 1.74 7.08 -1.63
CA HIS A 34 2.62 8.17 -2.03
C HIS A 34 4.00 7.60 -2.27
N SER A 35 4.76 8.27 -3.14
CA SER A 35 6.11 7.83 -3.42
C SER A 35 6.92 7.79 -2.13
N GLY A 36 7.60 6.67 -1.91
CA GLY A 36 8.36 6.46 -0.69
C GLY A 36 7.63 5.71 0.40
N ASP A 37 6.36 5.36 0.18
CA ASP A 37 5.63 4.59 1.16
C ASP A 37 6.17 3.17 1.23
N GLN A 38 6.36 2.69 2.44
CA GLN A 38 6.80 1.32 2.67
C GLN A 38 5.60 0.46 3.00
N ILE A 39 5.40 -0.59 2.23
CA ILE A 39 4.26 -1.47 2.35
C ILE A 39 4.72 -2.82 2.85
N GLN A 40 4.00 -3.35 3.83
CA GLN A 40 4.28 -4.69 4.33
C GLN A 40 3.02 -5.52 4.21
N ILE A 41 3.12 -6.63 3.51
CA ILE A 41 2.02 -7.57 3.34
C ILE A 41 2.51 -8.92 3.83
N GLY A 42 1.99 -9.34 4.99
CA GLY A 42 2.51 -10.55 5.62
C GLY A 42 3.98 -10.38 5.91
N LYS A 43 4.81 -11.22 5.34
CA LYS A 43 6.26 -11.12 5.53
C LYS A 43 6.95 -10.44 4.35
N PHE A 44 6.21 -9.90 3.41
CA PHE A 44 6.79 -9.25 2.24
C PHE A 44 6.86 -7.75 2.49
N HIS A 45 7.98 -7.16 2.10
CA HIS A 45 8.18 -5.73 2.21
C HIS A 45 8.33 -5.14 0.84
N LEU A 46 7.58 -4.09 0.56
CA LEU A 46 7.57 -3.44 -0.74
C LEU A 46 7.78 -1.95 -0.55
N LEU A 47 8.41 -1.33 -1.54
CA LEU A 47 8.56 0.12 -1.52
C LEU A 47 7.80 0.67 -2.73
N PHE A 48 6.88 1.58 -2.45
CA PHE A 48 6.12 2.21 -3.52
C PHE A 48 6.85 3.45 -4.01
N VAL A 49 7.14 3.47 -5.29
CA VAL A 49 7.80 4.61 -5.91
C VAL A 49 7.01 4.96 -7.15
N SER A 50 6.53 6.20 -7.23
CA SER A 50 5.68 6.58 -8.34
C SER A 50 6.46 6.77 -9.64
N GLY A 51 7.70 7.09 -9.57
CA GLY A 51 8.50 7.25 -10.77
C GLY A 51 8.23 8.52 -11.55
N ARG A 52 7.38 9.37 -11.05
CA ARG A 52 7.08 10.63 -11.70
C ARG A 52 7.90 11.74 -11.11
N LYS A 53 8.09 12.71 -11.91
CA LYS A 53 8.86 13.84 -11.41
C LYS A 53 8.06 15.08 -11.44
#